data_ebea9847d1480b432415cc8c32f8f1fd
#
_entry.id   ebea9847d1480b432415cc8c32f8f1fd
#
_cell.length_a   1.000
_cell.length_b   1.000
_cell.length_c   1.000
_cell.angle_alpha   90.00
_cell.angle_beta   90.00
_cell.angle_gamma   90.00
#
_symmetry.space_group_name_H-M   'P 1'
#
loop_
_entity.id
_entity.type
_entity.pdbx_description
1 polymer ?
#
loop_
_entity_poly.entity_id
_entity_poly.type
_entity_poly.pdbx_seq_one_letter_code
_entity_poly.pdbx_strand_id
1 'polypeptide(L)'
;LTEFGVKKNHCVDDELIIDMKRMQYFNWDEKHMFADIGPGIIYSSLQQEAFNKGCYGVIGGGGAQCSAIANLLGDGWSPISLKIGLPHRRILGTELVLPDGELVKMGSLATSDDPFWGEGPGPDLRGILRGFTGLRGCMGTVTRMAVKYLPLIQDCPKPQGVAPNTSLALDERRIRWINFQVPTKANQVQAMYEIGAAEICAACTKVPVFWRAIAKAEDKEEFWDIWLKESEESLKNFHLVR
;
A
#
# COMPACT_ATOMS: atom_id res chain seq x y z
N LEU A 1 4.80 12.11 10.25
CA LEU A 1 5.90 11.47 9.52
C LEU A 1 5.33 10.89 8.25
N THR A 2 5.62 11.49 7.14
CA THR A 2 5.30 10.93 5.83
C THR A 2 6.19 9.70 5.59
N GLU A 3 5.77 8.80 4.73
CA GLU A 3 6.52 7.62 4.29
C GLU A 3 7.97 7.94 3.86
N PHE A 4 8.25 9.18 3.52
CA PHE A 4 9.55 9.67 3.06
C PHE A 4 10.32 10.46 4.11
N GLY A 5 9.85 10.55 5.34
CA GLY A 5 10.52 11.26 6.45
C GLY A 5 10.89 12.70 6.11
N VAL A 6 10.48 13.63 6.91
CA VAL A 6 11.05 14.99 6.84
C VAL A 6 12.51 14.87 7.24
N LYS A 7 13.43 15.00 6.29
CA LYS A 7 14.85 15.14 6.63
C LYS A 7 14.99 16.41 7.45
N LYS A 8 15.49 16.26 8.66
CA LYS A 8 15.75 17.35 9.62
C LYS A 8 16.58 18.54 9.05
N ASN A 9 17.12 18.37 7.85
CA ASN A 9 18.05 19.31 7.22
C ASN A 9 17.42 20.23 6.17
N HIS A 10 16.08 20.24 6.04
CA HIS A 10 15.35 21.11 5.10
C HIS A 10 14.22 21.89 5.77
N CYS A 11 14.26 22.08 7.09
CA CYS A 11 13.39 23.04 7.71
C CYS A 11 13.87 24.44 7.28
N VAL A 12 13.08 25.09 6.47
CA VAL A 12 13.19 26.53 6.24
C VAL A 12 12.65 27.19 7.51
N ASP A 13 13.17 28.31 7.91
CA ASP A 13 12.90 28.93 9.22
C ASP A 13 11.41 29.23 9.53
N ASP A 14 10.51 29.01 8.55
CA ASP A 14 9.08 29.28 8.63
C ASP A 14 8.17 28.07 8.33
N GLU A 15 8.64 26.83 8.55
CA GLU A 15 7.83 25.62 8.33
C GLU A 15 6.95 25.27 9.54
N LEU A 16 5.65 25.06 9.29
CA LEU A 16 4.71 24.50 10.27
C LEU A 16 4.47 23.03 10.00
N ILE A 17 4.77 22.18 10.97
CA ILE A 17 4.45 20.74 10.91
C ILE A 17 3.11 20.49 11.58
N ILE A 18 2.14 20.00 10.80
CA ILE A 18 0.82 19.58 11.32
C ILE A 18 0.86 18.09 11.63
N ASP A 19 0.82 17.72 12.91
CA ASP A 19 0.77 16.32 13.36
C ASP A 19 -0.69 15.83 13.45
N MET A 20 -1.07 14.96 12.51
CA MET A 20 -2.43 14.44 12.36
C MET A 20 -2.71 13.18 13.20
N LYS A 21 -1.76 12.71 14.03
CA LYS A 21 -1.88 11.46 14.79
C LYS A 21 -3.12 11.36 15.70
N ARG A 22 -3.66 12.48 16.13
CA ARG A 22 -4.85 12.53 16.99
C ARG A 22 -6.16 12.33 16.23
N MET A 23 -6.18 12.45 14.91
CA MET A 23 -7.36 12.27 14.07
C MET A 23 -7.50 10.80 13.67
N GLN A 24 -7.84 9.96 14.64
CA GLN A 24 -7.89 8.49 14.50
C GLN A 24 -9.31 7.95 14.44
N TYR A 25 -10.25 8.68 13.89
CA TYR A 25 -11.58 8.13 13.74
C TYR A 25 -11.61 7.06 12.63
N PHE A 26 -12.50 6.10 12.84
CA PHE A 26 -12.69 4.96 11.96
C PHE A 26 -14.17 4.58 12.00
N ASN A 27 -14.81 4.62 10.85
CA ASN A 27 -16.19 4.22 10.68
C ASN A 27 -16.31 3.20 9.54
N TRP A 28 -16.82 2.03 9.84
CA TRP A 28 -16.91 0.91 8.90
C TRP A 28 -18.34 0.72 8.42
N ASP A 29 -18.54 0.72 7.09
CA ASP A 29 -19.77 0.28 6.46
C ASP A 29 -19.59 -1.17 5.97
N GLU A 30 -20.13 -2.11 6.74
CA GLU A 30 -20.01 -3.54 6.45
C GLU A 30 -20.81 -3.94 5.21
N LYS A 31 -21.96 -3.33 4.99
CA LYS A 31 -22.85 -3.63 3.86
C LYS A 31 -22.19 -3.28 2.52
N HIS A 32 -21.50 -2.20 2.48
CA HIS A 32 -20.92 -1.65 1.25
C HIS A 32 -19.39 -1.82 1.17
N MET A 33 -18.77 -2.43 2.19
CA MET A 33 -17.34 -2.75 2.27
C MET A 33 -16.45 -1.52 2.05
N PHE A 34 -16.69 -0.45 2.80
CA PHE A 34 -15.78 0.68 2.84
C PHE A 34 -15.50 1.14 4.28
N ALA A 35 -14.42 1.84 4.47
CA ALA A 35 -14.11 2.51 5.71
C ALA A 35 -13.95 4.01 5.48
N ASP A 36 -14.53 4.79 6.39
CA ASP A 36 -14.35 6.23 6.47
C ASP A 36 -13.34 6.51 7.58
N ILE A 37 -12.20 7.08 7.24
CA ILE A 37 -11.02 7.13 8.10
C ILE A 37 -10.45 8.53 8.22
N GLY A 38 -9.86 8.81 9.39
CA GLY A 38 -9.04 9.98 9.65
C GLY A 38 -7.56 9.78 9.30
N PRO A 39 -6.81 10.87 9.12
CA PRO A 39 -5.41 10.83 8.68
C PRO A 39 -4.44 10.22 9.70
N GLY A 40 -4.84 10.08 10.97
CA GLY A 40 -4.05 9.41 12.00
C GLY A 40 -4.10 7.88 11.94
N ILE A 41 -4.93 7.29 11.06
CA ILE A 41 -5.05 5.84 10.90
C ILE A 41 -3.85 5.29 10.14
N ILE A 42 -3.23 4.22 10.69
CA ILE A 42 -2.16 3.47 10.05
C ILE A 42 -2.68 2.16 9.44
N TYR A 43 -1.96 1.61 8.47
CA TYR A 43 -2.40 0.41 7.77
C TYR A 43 -2.60 -0.81 8.65
N SER A 44 -1.78 -1.01 9.69
CA SER A 44 -1.95 -2.15 10.60
C SER A 44 -3.29 -2.13 11.30
N SER A 45 -3.71 -0.97 11.82
CA SER A 45 -5.01 -0.81 12.48
C SER A 45 -6.16 -1.02 11.49
N LEU A 46 -6.04 -0.39 10.33
CA LEU A 46 -7.04 -0.48 9.28
C LEU A 46 -7.20 -1.91 8.74
N GLN A 47 -6.10 -2.62 8.55
CA GLN A 47 -6.11 -4.00 8.06
C GLN A 47 -6.63 -4.99 9.10
N GLN A 48 -6.32 -4.76 10.39
CA GLN A 48 -6.85 -5.58 11.47
C GLN A 48 -8.39 -5.48 11.53
N GLU A 49 -8.92 -4.27 11.45
CA GLU A 49 -10.38 -4.06 11.42
C GLU A 49 -11.01 -4.69 10.18
N ALA A 50 -10.39 -4.54 9.03
CA ALA A 50 -10.86 -5.17 7.80
C ALA A 50 -10.92 -6.70 7.91
N PHE A 51 -9.90 -7.34 8.46
CA PHE A 51 -9.88 -8.79 8.67
C PHE A 51 -10.95 -9.25 9.65
N ASN A 52 -11.20 -8.50 10.71
CA ASN A 52 -12.29 -8.78 11.66
C ASN A 52 -13.67 -8.75 10.98
N LYS A 53 -13.78 -8.06 9.85
CA LYS A 53 -15.00 -7.92 9.05
C LYS A 53 -15.03 -8.81 7.81
N GLY A 54 -14.10 -9.74 7.68
CA GLY A 54 -14.02 -10.62 6.50
C GLY A 54 -13.64 -9.87 5.21
N CYS A 55 -12.93 -8.76 5.35
CA CYS A 55 -12.48 -7.93 4.24
C CYS A 55 -10.96 -7.72 4.26
N TYR A 56 -10.41 -7.24 3.16
CA TYR A 56 -9.02 -6.79 3.13
C TYR A 56 -8.87 -5.49 2.35
N GLY A 57 -7.92 -4.68 2.79
CA GLY A 57 -7.44 -3.51 2.06
C GLY A 57 -6.10 -3.80 1.41
N VAL A 58 -5.70 -2.93 0.52
CA VAL A 58 -4.37 -2.99 -0.10
C VAL A 58 -3.40 -2.28 0.83
N ILE A 59 -2.43 -3.02 1.34
CA ILE A 59 -1.33 -2.44 2.11
C ILE A 59 -0.28 -1.97 1.11
N GLY A 60 0.13 -0.72 1.23
CA GLY A 60 1.24 -0.18 0.43
C GLY A 60 2.58 -0.80 0.77
N GLY A 61 3.50 -0.74 -0.19
CA GLY A 61 4.85 -1.31 -0.06
C GLY A 61 5.71 -0.70 1.06
N GLY A 62 5.32 0.46 1.60
CA GLY A 62 6.02 1.13 2.70
C GLY A 62 5.83 0.47 4.08
N GLY A 63 4.89 -0.45 4.20
CA GLY A 63 4.68 -1.25 5.40
C GLY A 63 3.46 -0.87 6.24
N ALA A 64 3.21 -1.69 7.26
CA ALA A 64 1.99 -1.64 8.05
C ALA A 64 1.87 -0.41 8.98
N GLN A 65 2.99 0.24 9.29
CA GLN A 65 3.06 1.44 10.13
C GLN A 65 2.83 2.75 9.37
N CYS A 66 2.73 2.70 8.05
CA CYS A 66 2.50 3.89 7.25
C CYS A 66 1.08 4.43 7.45
N SER A 67 0.92 5.76 7.37
CA SER A 67 -0.39 6.39 7.31
C SER A 67 -1.16 5.86 6.10
N ALA A 68 -2.38 5.37 6.32
CA ALA A 68 -3.22 4.84 5.27
C ALA A 68 -3.54 5.91 4.21
N ILE A 69 -3.92 7.10 4.64
CA ILE A 69 -4.25 8.22 3.74
C ILE A 69 -3.02 8.67 2.94
N ALA A 70 -1.88 8.88 3.60
CA ALA A 70 -0.67 9.32 2.91
C ALA A 70 -0.22 8.33 1.84
N ASN A 71 -0.32 7.03 2.11
CA ASN A 71 0.04 6.00 1.14
C ASN A 71 -0.96 5.90 -0.02
N LEU A 72 -2.26 6.02 0.26
CA LEU A 72 -3.31 6.04 -0.77
C LEU A 72 -3.16 7.22 -1.74
N LEU A 73 -2.73 8.38 -1.25
CA LEU A 73 -2.52 9.59 -2.06
C LEU A 73 -1.15 9.60 -2.74
N GLY A 74 -0.14 9.00 -2.13
CA GLY A 74 1.27 9.09 -2.52
C GLY A 74 1.80 7.93 -3.35
N ASP A 75 1.02 7.36 -4.25
CA ASP A 75 1.42 6.24 -5.13
C ASP A 75 1.85 4.97 -4.41
N GLY A 76 1.36 4.76 -3.21
CA GLY A 76 1.63 3.51 -2.50
C GLY A 76 1.25 2.32 -3.35
N TRP A 77 2.21 1.72 -4.03
CA TRP A 77 1.96 0.46 -4.74
C TRP A 77 1.96 -0.70 -3.74
N SER A 78 1.25 -1.75 -4.09
CA SER A 78 1.20 -3.00 -3.35
C SER A 78 1.69 -4.14 -4.25
N PRO A 79 2.24 -5.22 -3.70
CA PRO A 79 2.59 -6.40 -4.48
C PRO A 79 1.46 -6.91 -5.37
N ILE A 80 0.20 -6.76 -4.94
CA ILE A 80 -0.98 -7.20 -5.69
C ILE A 80 -1.59 -6.11 -6.59
N SER A 81 -0.92 -4.96 -6.75
CA SER A 81 -1.41 -3.86 -7.61
C SER A 81 -1.55 -4.26 -9.08
N LEU A 82 -0.83 -5.27 -9.53
CA LEU A 82 -0.99 -5.87 -10.86
C LEU A 82 -2.42 -6.37 -11.09
N LYS A 83 -3.01 -7.02 -10.08
CA LYS A 83 -4.35 -7.60 -10.16
C LYS A 83 -5.47 -6.59 -9.90
N ILE A 84 -5.27 -5.71 -8.94
CA ILE A 84 -6.35 -4.88 -8.39
C ILE A 84 -6.16 -3.39 -8.67
N GLY A 85 -5.11 -3.01 -9.37
CA GLY A 85 -4.75 -1.62 -9.62
C GLY A 85 -4.07 -0.94 -8.44
N LEU A 86 -3.71 0.31 -8.63
CA LEU A 86 -3.06 1.11 -7.61
C LEU A 86 -4.02 1.48 -6.49
N PRO A 87 -3.55 1.60 -5.24
CA PRO A 87 -4.38 1.87 -4.06
C PRO A 87 -5.24 3.13 -4.16
N HIS A 88 -4.79 4.17 -4.83
CA HIS A 88 -5.54 5.41 -5.01
C HIS A 88 -6.88 5.23 -5.75
N ARG A 89 -7.04 4.16 -6.55
CA ARG A 89 -8.33 3.82 -7.19
C ARG A 89 -9.41 3.41 -6.21
N ARG A 90 -9.04 3.19 -4.94
CA ARG A 90 -9.97 2.79 -3.88
C ARG A 90 -10.51 3.96 -3.08
N ILE A 91 -10.06 5.17 -3.36
CA ILE A 91 -10.56 6.38 -2.73
C ILE A 91 -11.95 6.66 -3.27
N LEU A 92 -12.97 6.59 -2.42
CA LEU A 92 -14.35 6.88 -2.75
C LEU A 92 -14.67 8.36 -2.59
N GLY A 93 -14.20 8.98 -1.52
CA GLY A 93 -14.39 10.38 -1.23
C GLY A 93 -13.27 10.91 -0.34
N THR A 94 -13.04 12.20 -0.37
CA THR A 94 -12.01 12.88 0.41
C THR A 94 -12.47 14.25 0.84
N GLU A 95 -12.11 14.62 2.06
CA GLU A 95 -12.28 15.95 2.60
C GLU A 95 -10.91 16.59 2.79
N LEU A 96 -10.77 17.80 2.29
CA LEU A 96 -9.53 18.57 2.25
C LEU A 96 -9.74 19.98 2.77
N VAL A 97 -8.90 20.41 3.70
CA VAL A 97 -8.82 21.81 4.15
C VAL A 97 -7.77 22.52 3.31
N LEU A 98 -8.17 23.56 2.59
CA LEU A 98 -7.30 24.41 1.79
C LEU A 98 -6.47 25.38 2.66
N PRO A 99 -5.43 26.03 2.12
CA PRO A 99 -4.60 26.97 2.87
C PRO A 99 -5.35 28.18 3.44
N ASP A 100 -6.46 28.57 2.83
CA ASP A 100 -7.35 29.66 3.31
C ASP A 100 -8.36 29.19 4.37
N GLY A 101 -8.36 27.89 4.71
CA GLY A 101 -9.26 27.27 5.68
C GLY A 101 -10.58 26.77 5.08
N GLU A 102 -10.81 26.91 3.78
CA GLU A 102 -12.00 26.38 3.12
C GLU A 102 -11.97 24.85 3.12
N LEU A 103 -13.13 24.23 3.40
CA LEU A 103 -13.33 22.80 3.39
C LEU A 103 -13.86 22.33 2.03
N VAL A 104 -13.06 21.55 1.30
CA VAL A 104 -13.43 20.99 0.02
C VAL A 104 -13.74 19.50 0.17
N LYS A 105 -14.92 19.10 -0.30
CA LYS A 105 -15.31 17.70 -0.40
C LYS A 105 -15.16 17.22 -1.85
N MET A 106 -14.59 16.02 -2.04
CA MET A 106 -14.35 15.43 -3.36
C MET A 106 -14.89 14.01 -3.44
N GLY A 107 -15.19 13.57 -4.66
CA GLY A 107 -15.84 12.29 -4.90
C GLY A 107 -17.28 12.31 -4.45
N SER A 108 -17.77 11.18 -3.94
CA SER A 108 -19.15 11.07 -3.45
C SER A 108 -19.48 12.02 -2.30
N LEU A 109 -18.50 12.39 -1.49
CA LEU A 109 -18.68 13.39 -0.42
C LEU A 109 -19.05 14.79 -0.93
N ALA A 110 -18.77 15.12 -2.20
CA ALA A 110 -19.13 16.40 -2.79
C ALA A 110 -20.65 16.52 -3.08
N THR A 111 -21.34 15.41 -3.25
CA THR A 111 -22.75 15.37 -3.63
C THR A 111 -23.66 14.88 -2.50
N SER A 112 -23.10 14.12 -1.58
CA SER A 112 -23.80 13.62 -0.39
C SER A 112 -22.79 13.37 0.72
N ASP A 113 -23.24 13.22 1.94
CA ASP A 113 -22.38 12.79 3.05
C ASP A 113 -22.14 11.27 3.06
N ASP A 114 -22.71 10.55 2.11
CA ASP A 114 -22.54 9.12 1.95
C ASP A 114 -21.39 8.81 0.98
N PRO A 115 -20.27 8.24 1.45
CA PRO A 115 -19.11 7.91 0.63
C PRO A 115 -19.29 6.65 -0.23
N PHE A 116 -20.44 6.01 -0.21
CA PHE A 116 -20.69 4.78 -0.97
C PHE A 116 -20.63 4.99 -2.50
N TRP A 117 -21.14 6.11 -2.98
CA TRP A 117 -21.11 6.44 -4.40
C TRP A 117 -19.72 6.95 -4.81
N GLY A 118 -18.77 6.03 -4.95
CA GLY A 118 -17.37 6.37 -5.25
C GLY A 118 -17.14 6.98 -6.62
N GLU A 119 -17.99 6.71 -7.59
CA GLU A 119 -17.86 7.21 -8.97
C GLU A 119 -19.24 7.64 -9.47
N GLY A 120 -19.35 8.92 -9.79
CA GLY A 120 -20.52 9.51 -10.43
C GLY A 120 -20.24 9.86 -11.89
N PRO A 121 -21.26 10.20 -12.66
CA PRO A 121 -21.08 10.74 -14.01
C PRO A 121 -20.43 12.13 -13.96
N GLY A 122 -19.48 12.36 -14.85
CA GLY A 122 -18.84 13.65 -15.03
C GLY A 122 -17.42 13.76 -14.45
N PRO A 123 -16.84 14.96 -14.46
CA PRO A 123 -15.50 15.22 -13.97
C PRO A 123 -15.37 14.88 -12.48
N ASP A 124 -14.27 14.22 -12.12
CA ASP A 124 -13.99 13.80 -10.74
C ASP A 124 -12.70 14.46 -10.24
N LEU A 125 -12.84 15.40 -9.31
CA LEU A 125 -11.71 16.11 -8.70
C LEU A 125 -10.78 15.21 -7.89
N ARG A 126 -11.18 13.98 -7.54
CA ARG A 126 -10.28 13.01 -6.91
C ARG A 126 -9.06 12.72 -7.78
N GLY A 127 -9.15 12.89 -9.09
CA GLY A 127 -8.03 12.77 -10.00
C GLY A 127 -6.87 13.72 -9.68
N ILE A 128 -7.14 14.87 -9.08
CA ILE A 128 -6.13 15.82 -8.63
C ILE A 128 -5.35 15.27 -7.43
N LEU A 129 -5.99 14.50 -6.57
CA LEU A 129 -5.38 13.91 -5.37
C LEU A 129 -4.64 12.61 -5.66
N ARG A 130 -4.99 11.92 -6.75
CA ARG A 130 -4.52 10.57 -7.06
C ARG A 130 -3.24 10.59 -7.88
N GLY A 131 -2.41 9.57 -7.64
CA GLY A 131 -1.30 9.24 -8.50
C GLY A 131 -0.02 10.03 -8.23
N PHE A 132 0.99 9.76 -9.07
CA PHE A 132 2.35 10.25 -8.90
C PHE A 132 2.45 11.79 -8.94
N THR A 133 1.61 12.42 -9.73
CA THR A 133 1.49 13.87 -9.82
C THR A 133 0.51 14.46 -8.80
N GLY A 134 -0.12 13.59 -8.01
CA GLY A 134 -1.05 14.00 -6.96
C GLY A 134 -0.40 14.94 -5.96
N LEU A 135 -1.22 15.57 -5.19
CA LEU A 135 -0.90 16.75 -4.39
C LEU A 135 0.26 16.65 -3.44
N ARG A 136 0.65 15.47 -2.99
CA ARG A 136 1.69 15.28 -1.96
C ARG A 136 1.65 16.30 -0.82
N GLY A 137 0.44 16.75 -0.46
CA GLY A 137 0.24 17.77 0.54
C GLY A 137 0.34 19.23 0.04
N CYS A 138 0.58 19.47 -1.25
CA CYS A 138 0.82 20.83 -1.76
C CYS A 138 -0.43 21.73 -1.79
N MET A 139 -1.64 21.14 -1.85
CA MET A 139 -2.88 21.93 -1.98
C MET A 139 -3.69 22.05 -0.69
N GLY A 140 -3.33 21.32 0.34
CA GLY A 140 -4.06 21.37 1.60
C GLY A 140 -3.90 20.11 2.44
N THR A 141 -4.63 20.04 3.53
CA THR A 141 -4.57 18.97 4.52
C THR A 141 -5.80 18.07 4.41
N VAL A 142 -5.60 16.79 4.10
CA VAL A 142 -6.69 15.81 4.07
C VAL A 142 -7.10 15.46 5.49
N THR A 143 -8.38 15.67 5.81
CA THR A 143 -8.97 15.45 7.13
C THR A 143 -9.85 14.21 7.20
N ARG A 144 -10.33 13.72 6.05
CA ARG A 144 -11.20 12.56 5.96
C ARG A 144 -11.03 11.87 4.62
N MET A 145 -11.14 10.54 4.62
CA MET A 145 -11.11 9.75 3.39
C MET A 145 -11.98 8.50 3.53
N ALA A 146 -12.82 8.25 2.54
CA ALA A 146 -13.55 7.00 2.41
C ALA A 146 -12.80 6.06 1.45
N VAL A 147 -12.54 4.83 1.90
CA VAL A 147 -11.71 3.84 1.20
C VAL A 147 -12.47 2.54 1.02
N LYS A 148 -12.55 2.06 -0.22
CA LYS A 148 -13.20 0.79 -0.57
C LYS A 148 -12.31 -0.40 -0.21
N TYR A 149 -12.95 -1.45 0.31
CA TYR A 149 -12.33 -2.74 0.65
C TYR A 149 -12.80 -3.86 -0.29
N LEU A 150 -12.13 -4.99 -0.20
CA LEU A 150 -12.44 -6.21 -0.93
C LEU A 150 -12.81 -7.31 0.05
N PRO A 151 -13.72 -8.23 -0.31
CA PRO A 151 -14.00 -9.38 0.51
C PRO A 151 -12.79 -10.31 0.57
N LEU A 152 -12.55 -10.90 1.74
CA LEU A 152 -11.58 -11.99 1.87
C LEU A 152 -12.06 -13.20 1.06
N ILE A 153 -11.15 -13.76 0.27
CA ILE A 153 -11.43 -14.95 -0.55
C ILE A 153 -11.41 -16.21 0.32
N GLN A 154 -10.68 -16.16 1.42
CA GLN A 154 -10.52 -17.25 2.39
C GLN A 154 -10.13 -16.68 3.75
N ASP A 155 -10.24 -17.51 4.79
CA ASP A 155 -9.73 -17.13 6.10
C ASP A 155 -8.23 -16.82 6.06
N CYS A 156 -7.84 -15.81 6.81
CA CYS A 156 -6.43 -15.43 6.88
C CYS A 156 -5.63 -16.55 7.54
N PRO A 157 -4.62 -17.14 6.86
CA PRO A 157 -3.81 -18.19 7.45
C PRO A 157 -3.04 -17.63 8.66
N LYS A 158 -3.00 -18.40 9.74
CA LYS A 158 -2.23 -18.02 10.92
C LYS A 158 -0.74 -18.20 10.65
N PRO A 159 0.09 -17.18 10.95
CA PRO A 159 1.54 -17.33 10.83
C PRO A 159 2.06 -18.38 11.82
N GLN A 160 3.01 -19.18 11.35
CA GLN A 160 3.74 -20.18 12.14
C GLN A 160 5.17 -19.71 12.32
N GLY A 161 5.77 -19.99 13.48
CA GLY A 161 7.13 -19.55 13.81
C GLY A 161 7.17 -18.19 14.49
N VAL A 162 8.38 -17.71 14.71
CA VAL A 162 8.66 -16.43 15.37
C VAL A 162 9.36 -15.51 14.38
N ALA A 163 8.97 -14.23 14.36
CA ALA A 163 9.63 -13.25 13.51
C ALA A 163 11.15 -13.20 13.78
N PRO A 164 12.01 -13.09 12.75
CA PRO A 164 11.67 -12.91 11.34
C PRO A 164 11.32 -14.19 10.57
N ASN A 165 11.50 -15.36 11.17
CA ASN A 165 11.34 -16.67 10.54
C ASN A 165 9.89 -17.18 10.64
N THR A 166 8.96 -16.43 10.07
CA THR A 166 7.55 -16.82 10.01
C THR A 166 7.20 -17.45 8.66
N SER A 167 6.32 -18.46 8.68
CA SER A 167 5.76 -19.09 7.50
C SER A 167 4.23 -19.05 7.54
N LEU A 168 3.62 -19.13 6.37
CA LEU A 168 2.17 -19.21 6.22
C LEU A 168 1.84 -20.48 5.43
N ALA A 169 0.92 -21.29 5.93
CA ALA A 169 0.37 -22.40 5.18
C ALA A 169 -0.60 -21.85 4.12
N LEU A 170 -0.22 -21.95 2.84
CA LEU A 170 -1.04 -21.51 1.72
C LEU A 170 -1.87 -22.67 1.16
N ASP A 171 -3.12 -22.39 0.78
CA ASP A 171 -3.91 -23.34 -0.02
C ASP A 171 -3.42 -23.29 -1.48
N GLU A 172 -2.62 -24.26 -1.87
CA GLU A 172 -2.02 -24.34 -3.21
C GLU A 172 -3.04 -24.44 -4.36
N ARG A 173 -4.27 -24.80 -4.06
CA ARG A 173 -5.37 -24.80 -5.05
C ARG A 173 -5.81 -23.38 -5.41
N ARG A 174 -5.59 -22.40 -4.51
CA ARG A 174 -6.02 -21.01 -4.66
C ARG A 174 -4.86 -20.06 -4.88
N ILE A 175 -3.73 -20.33 -4.26
CA ILE A 175 -2.54 -19.47 -4.29
C ILE A 175 -1.34 -20.29 -4.70
N ARG A 176 -0.71 -19.92 -5.80
CA ARG A 176 0.54 -20.51 -6.25
C ARG A 176 1.65 -19.47 -6.20
N TRP A 177 2.71 -19.81 -5.49
CA TRP A 177 3.94 -19.04 -5.46
C TRP A 177 4.98 -19.69 -6.34
N ILE A 178 5.41 -19.03 -7.40
CA ILE A 178 6.32 -19.57 -8.41
C ILE A 178 7.59 -18.71 -8.43
N ASN A 179 8.74 -19.35 -8.29
CA ASN A 179 10.04 -18.71 -8.38
C ASN A 179 10.63 -18.94 -9.76
N PHE A 180 11.13 -17.89 -10.37
CA PHE A 180 11.82 -17.94 -11.66
C PHE A 180 13.27 -17.55 -11.49
N GLN A 181 14.14 -18.27 -12.18
CA GLN A 181 15.54 -17.91 -12.39
C GLN A 181 15.77 -17.76 -13.89
N VAL A 182 16.36 -16.65 -14.29
CA VAL A 182 16.64 -16.32 -15.69
C VAL A 182 18.13 -16.04 -15.88
N PRO A 183 18.68 -16.21 -17.10
CA PRO A 183 20.12 -16.10 -17.33
C PRO A 183 20.70 -14.72 -17.03
N THR A 184 19.95 -13.67 -17.31
CA THR A 184 20.42 -12.27 -17.16
C THR A 184 19.37 -11.37 -16.55
N LYS A 185 19.81 -10.22 -16.02
CA LYS A 185 18.90 -9.16 -15.57
C LYS A 185 18.01 -8.64 -16.69
N ALA A 186 18.50 -8.57 -17.93
CA ALA A 186 17.69 -8.16 -19.07
C ALA A 186 16.55 -9.14 -19.32
N ASN A 187 16.81 -10.44 -19.26
CA ASN A 187 15.76 -11.45 -19.36
C ASN A 187 14.75 -11.36 -18.20
N GLN A 188 15.21 -11.02 -16.98
CA GLN A 188 14.31 -10.79 -15.85
C GLN A 188 13.33 -9.65 -16.13
N VAL A 189 13.84 -8.51 -16.56
CA VAL A 189 13.02 -7.34 -16.86
C VAL A 189 12.02 -7.67 -17.97
N GLN A 190 12.47 -8.28 -19.06
CA GLN A 190 11.61 -8.67 -20.18
C GLN A 190 10.50 -9.62 -19.74
N ALA A 191 10.85 -10.69 -19.01
CA ALA A 191 9.87 -11.64 -18.51
C ALA A 191 8.83 -11.01 -17.57
N MET A 192 9.25 -10.10 -16.69
CA MET A 192 8.34 -9.39 -15.79
C MET A 192 7.37 -8.48 -16.57
N TYR A 193 7.82 -7.81 -17.63
CA TYR A 193 6.95 -7.02 -18.50
C TYR A 193 5.95 -7.90 -19.25
N GLU A 194 6.38 -9.01 -19.82
CA GLU A 194 5.50 -9.95 -20.55
C GLU A 194 4.43 -10.56 -19.61
N ILE A 195 4.83 -10.97 -18.40
CA ILE A 195 3.92 -11.49 -17.40
C ILE A 195 2.91 -10.41 -16.97
N GLY A 196 3.38 -9.18 -16.78
CA GLY A 196 2.52 -8.04 -16.44
C GLY A 196 1.50 -7.74 -17.54
N ALA A 197 1.94 -7.72 -18.79
CA ALA A 197 1.08 -7.48 -19.95
C ALA A 197 0.06 -8.61 -20.18
N ALA A 198 0.43 -9.84 -19.83
CA ALA A 198 -0.47 -10.99 -19.92
C ALA A 198 -1.52 -11.07 -18.81
N GLU A 199 -1.40 -10.26 -17.75
CA GLU A 199 -2.32 -10.19 -16.60
C GLU A 199 -2.59 -11.55 -15.92
N ILE A 200 -1.64 -12.48 -15.99
CA ILE A 200 -1.79 -13.86 -15.51
C ILE A 200 -1.51 -14.06 -14.02
N CYS A 201 -1.04 -13.02 -13.34
CA CYS A 201 -0.67 -13.09 -11.93
C CYS A 201 -1.27 -11.96 -11.09
N ALA A 202 -1.37 -12.20 -9.79
CA ALA A 202 -1.75 -11.17 -8.82
C ALA A 202 -0.57 -10.28 -8.46
N ALA A 203 0.62 -10.86 -8.37
CA ALA A 203 1.86 -10.17 -8.06
C ALA A 203 3.02 -10.72 -8.89
N CYS A 204 3.91 -9.82 -9.34
CA CYS A 204 5.18 -10.15 -9.96
C CYS A 204 6.25 -9.26 -9.32
N THR A 205 7.06 -9.83 -8.46
CA THR A 205 7.99 -9.05 -7.61
C THR A 205 9.37 -9.66 -7.56
N LYS A 206 10.35 -8.81 -7.34
CA LYS A 206 11.69 -9.20 -6.96
C LYS A 206 11.89 -8.94 -5.48
N VAL A 207 12.30 -9.96 -4.73
CA VAL A 207 12.68 -9.79 -3.33
C VAL A 207 14.13 -9.32 -3.28
N PRO A 208 14.43 -8.13 -2.74
CA PRO A 208 15.81 -7.67 -2.55
C PRO A 208 16.61 -8.63 -1.68
N VAL A 209 17.91 -8.73 -1.98
CA VAL A 209 18.85 -9.55 -1.18
C VAL A 209 18.81 -9.17 0.29
N PHE A 210 18.62 -7.88 0.57
CA PHE A 210 18.52 -7.36 1.93
C PHE A 210 17.54 -8.16 2.81
N TRP A 211 16.32 -8.37 2.33
CA TRP A 211 15.32 -9.11 3.11
C TRP A 211 15.63 -10.59 3.26
N ARG A 212 16.31 -11.18 2.27
CA ARG A 212 16.78 -12.56 2.34
C ARG A 212 17.93 -12.71 3.31
N ALA A 213 18.88 -11.78 3.26
CA ALA A 213 20.03 -11.77 4.16
C ALA A 213 19.59 -11.57 5.61
N ILE A 214 18.74 -10.58 5.89
CA ILE A 214 18.28 -10.31 7.26
C ILE A 214 17.41 -11.43 7.83
N ALA A 215 16.70 -12.19 6.98
CA ALA A 215 15.89 -13.33 7.43
C ALA A 215 16.72 -14.59 7.73
N LYS A 216 17.95 -14.69 7.21
CA LYS A 216 18.83 -15.84 7.37
C LYS A 216 19.97 -15.62 8.38
N ALA A 217 20.47 -14.39 8.42
CA ALA A 217 21.65 -14.06 9.23
C ALA A 217 21.32 -14.05 10.73
N GLU A 218 22.18 -14.66 11.53
CA GLU A 218 22.11 -14.63 12.99
C GLU A 218 22.86 -13.43 13.56
N ASP A 219 23.88 -12.94 12.82
CA ASP A 219 24.68 -11.78 13.20
C ASP A 219 25.04 -10.89 12.00
N LYS A 220 25.81 -9.82 12.27
CA LYS A 220 26.20 -8.83 11.27
C LYS A 220 27.20 -9.37 10.25
N GLU A 221 28.13 -10.20 10.68
CA GLU A 221 29.14 -10.81 9.82
C GLU A 221 28.47 -11.74 8.82
N GLU A 222 27.62 -12.62 9.28
CA GLU A 222 26.83 -13.53 8.44
C GLU A 222 25.91 -12.78 7.48
N PHE A 223 25.32 -11.66 7.91
CA PHE A 223 24.51 -10.81 7.03
C PHE A 223 25.33 -10.35 5.81
N TRP A 224 26.56 -9.86 6.02
CA TRP A 224 27.38 -9.37 4.93
C TRP A 224 27.90 -10.49 4.04
N ASP A 225 28.19 -11.65 4.60
CA ASP A 225 28.59 -12.83 3.83
C ASP A 225 27.46 -13.30 2.90
N ILE A 226 26.24 -13.40 3.40
CA ILE A 226 25.06 -13.73 2.61
C ILE A 226 24.81 -12.65 1.54
N TRP A 227 24.90 -11.37 1.93
CA TRP A 227 24.71 -10.25 1.01
C TRP A 227 25.68 -10.31 -0.17
N LEU A 228 26.97 -10.46 0.09
CA LEU A 228 27.98 -10.51 -0.95
C LEU A 228 27.83 -11.73 -1.86
N LYS A 229 27.54 -12.87 -1.27
CA LYS A 229 27.37 -14.13 -2.01
C LYS A 229 26.11 -14.16 -2.88
N GLU A 230 25.00 -13.67 -2.36
CA GLU A 230 23.70 -13.76 -3.04
C GLU A 230 23.38 -12.54 -3.91
N SER A 231 24.13 -11.45 -3.84
CA SER A 231 23.81 -10.21 -4.53
C SER A 231 23.75 -10.36 -6.05
N GLU A 232 24.70 -11.08 -6.66
CA GLU A 232 24.72 -11.31 -8.10
C GLU A 232 23.64 -12.32 -8.56
N GLU A 233 23.48 -13.41 -7.83
CA GLU A 233 22.49 -14.44 -8.16
C GLU A 233 21.05 -13.92 -8.02
N SER A 234 20.79 -13.08 -7.02
CA SER A 234 19.46 -12.51 -6.81
C SER A 234 19.02 -11.57 -7.92
N LEU A 235 19.99 -11.00 -8.68
CA LEU A 235 19.66 -10.13 -9.81
C LEU A 235 18.91 -10.86 -10.93
N LYS A 236 18.93 -12.19 -10.94
CA LYS A 236 18.32 -13.04 -11.96
C LYS A 236 17.01 -13.69 -11.51
N ASN A 237 16.62 -13.50 -10.26
CA ASN A 237 15.47 -14.18 -9.67
C ASN A 237 14.29 -13.23 -9.47
N PHE A 238 13.09 -13.71 -9.73
CA PHE A 238 11.85 -13.02 -9.40
C PHE A 238 10.75 -14.03 -9.03
N HIS A 239 9.69 -13.52 -8.39
CA HIS A 239 8.59 -14.32 -7.90
C HIS A 239 7.28 -13.88 -8.53
N LEU A 240 6.45 -14.85 -8.81
CA LEU A 240 5.09 -14.67 -9.29
C LEU A 240 4.12 -15.29 -8.30
N VAL A 241 3.06 -14.57 -7.98
CA VAL A 241 1.94 -15.07 -7.19
C VAL A 241 0.69 -15.08 -8.07
N ARG A 242 0.09 -16.24 -8.22
CA ARG A 242 -1.12 -16.48 -8.99
C ARG A 242 -2.25 -16.99 -8.11
#